data_0dfe761e5fed184b3af0121c41499aaa
#
_entry.id   0dfe761e5fed184b3af0121c41499aaa
#
_cell.length_a   1.000
_cell.length_b   1.000
_cell.length_c   1.000
_cell.angle_alpha   90.00
_cell.angle_beta   90.00
_cell.angle_gamma   90.00
#
_symmetry.space_group_name_H-M   'P 1'
#
loop_
_entity.id
_entity.type
_entity.pdbx_description
1 polymer ?
#
loop_
_entity_poly.entity_id
_entity_poly.type
_entity_poly.pdbx_seq_one_letter_code
_entity_poly.pdbx_strand_id
1 'polypeptide(L)'
;MLSRPRFRPHFHVEIVPGEGVVLLSDTRHSLLRGRLYELMVPWLDGRTADDVCARLRAEVSPAEVYYALTQLERKDYLCEEEPALAAGQAALWSSQQVAPRTAVRRLAERPVVVRAFGVEAGPFRGLLESLHVRLADEGPPDVVLTDGALRGELEACNAAALRDGRPWLLVKPAGRQVWVGPLFRPGKTGCWECLAQRLRANFPVAAYLQGRNGHAGAVVQDRAATPATLQVGWGLAANAVASWVVRGELPELEGKLQTLDLPTWRLQTHALIRLPFCPACGAGGSRGFQPPALAHRKKTYTSDGGHRVVRPEETLARNGHHVSPITGAVPLLERADPDGDGVLHVYVAGRNSARPFRTLGQLRSDLRTMNSGKGATDTQARASALCEGLERYSGIFRGDEPRRPARQAELGGAAVPLNDCLLFSERQYRERETLNARASRFSFIPVPFDPRAEIEWSPVWSLTRGEVRYLPTAFCYFDYPQSEERTYCIACSNGCAAGNTLEEAIVQGFLELVERDGVALWWYNRVRRPGVDLDSFGEPYLEHLRAFLQAHGREFWALDLTTDLGIPVFASITRRTDGLPEQIMPGFGAHL
;
A
#
# COMPACT_ATOMS: atom_id res chain seq x y z
N MET A 1 -36.07 17.27 25.06
CA MET A 1 -37.04 17.85 24.10
C MET A 1 -36.49 19.19 23.65
N LEU A 2 -36.47 19.46 22.35
CA LEU A 2 -36.01 20.74 21.76
C LEU A 2 -36.95 21.88 22.20
N SER A 3 -36.37 23.05 22.47
CA SER A 3 -37.17 24.21 22.90
C SER A 3 -37.85 24.89 21.72
N ARG A 4 -37.16 24.95 20.57
CA ARG A 4 -37.67 25.51 19.31
C ARG A 4 -37.40 24.53 18.17
N PRO A 5 -38.21 23.47 18.04
CA PRO A 5 -38.00 22.42 17.06
C PRO A 5 -38.24 22.92 15.62
N ARG A 6 -37.31 22.55 14.74
CA ARG A 6 -37.46 22.66 13.29
C ARG A 6 -36.92 21.43 12.61
N PHE A 7 -37.35 21.16 11.38
CA PHE A 7 -36.74 20.09 10.60
C PHE A 7 -35.28 20.39 10.32
N ARG A 8 -34.47 19.33 10.33
CA ARG A 8 -33.06 19.45 9.96
C ARG A 8 -32.90 20.06 8.58
N PRO A 9 -31.99 21.04 8.38
CA PRO A 9 -31.88 21.81 7.14
C PRO A 9 -31.60 21.01 5.87
N HIS A 10 -31.13 19.77 5.98
CA HIS A 10 -30.85 18.93 4.81
C HIS A 10 -32.10 18.20 4.30
N PHE A 11 -33.25 18.26 5.00
CA PHE A 11 -34.51 17.72 4.50
C PHE A 11 -35.29 18.77 3.71
N HIS A 12 -35.71 18.39 2.52
CA HIS A 12 -36.85 19.03 1.88
C HIS A 12 -38.11 18.42 2.50
N VAL A 13 -39.02 19.26 2.97
CA VAL A 13 -40.23 18.85 3.69
C VAL A 13 -41.43 19.22 2.82
N GLU A 14 -42.23 18.23 2.41
CA GLU A 14 -43.39 18.41 1.56
C GLU A 14 -44.63 17.78 2.20
N ILE A 15 -45.71 18.52 2.25
CA ILE A 15 -47.00 18.02 2.75
C ILE A 15 -47.81 17.49 1.56
N VAL A 16 -48.19 16.23 1.62
CA VAL A 16 -49.06 15.60 0.62
C VAL A 16 -50.44 15.43 1.27
N PRO A 17 -51.39 16.28 0.95
CA PRO A 17 -52.68 16.32 1.66
C PRO A 17 -53.41 14.96 1.63
N GLY A 18 -53.77 14.47 2.80
CA GLY A 18 -54.45 13.17 2.99
C GLY A 18 -53.54 11.93 2.97
N GLU A 19 -52.26 12.10 2.61
CA GLU A 19 -51.28 11.00 2.60
C GLU A 19 -50.23 11.14 3.72
N GLY A 20 -49.85 12.40 4.06
CA GLY A 20 -48.87 12.67 5.12
C GLY A 20 -47.81 13.71 4.75
N VAL A 21 -46.63 13.62 5.38
CA VAL A 21 -45.51 14.53 5.16
C VAL A 21 -44.29 13.74 4.66
N VAL A 22 -43.75 14.14 3.54
CA VAL A 22 -42.55 13.55 2.96
C VAL A 22 -41.33 14.37 3.40
N LEU A 23 -40.33 13.69 3.94
CA LEU A 23 -39.00 14.20 4.22
C LEU A 23 -38.06 13.63 3.15
N LEU A 24 -37.43 14.49 2.36
CA LEU A 24 -36.55 14.07 1.27
C LEU A 24 -35.16 14.69 1.45
N SER A 25 -34.13 13.88 1.31
CA SER A 25 -32.74 14.32 1.15
C SER A 25 -32.03 13.47 0.09
N ASP A 26 -30.80 13.83 -0.31
CA ASP A 26 -30.03 13.11 -1.34
C ASP A 26 -29.81 11.61 -1.01
N THR A 27 -29.80 11.26 0.27
CA THR A 27 -29.47 9.90 0.73
C THR A 27 -30.61 9.19 1.44
N ARG A 28 -31.70 9.90 1.77
CA ARG A 28 -32.76 9.36 2.62
C ARG A 28 -34.10 10.02 2.28
N HIS A 29 -35.16 9.20 2.28
CA HIS A 29 -36.54 9.68 2.25
C HIS A 29 -37.34 9.01 3.38
N SER A 30 -38.35 9.70 3.87
CA SER A 30 -39.24 9.20 4.90
C SER A 30 -40.65 9.75 4.70
N LEU A 31 -41.67 8.94 4.96
CA LEU A 31 -43.06 9.36 4.96
C LEU A 31 -43.58 9.31 6.38
N LEU A 32 -44.01 10.48 6.90
CA LEU A 32 -44.67 10.63 8.18
C LEU A 32 -46.18 10.54 7.93
N ARG A 33 -46.80 9.41 8.27
CA ARG A 33 -48.22 9.16 8.04
C ARG A 33 -49.06 9.66 9.21
N GLY A 34 -50.17 10.29 8.90
CA GLY A 34 -51.17 10.73 9.86
C GLY A 34 -51.44 12.23 9.84
N ARG A 35 -52.70 12.62 9.98
CA ARG A 35 -53.16 14.00 9.94
C ARG A 35 -52.45 14.91 10.94
N LEU A 36 -52.01 14.38 12.06
CA LEU A 36 -51.27 15.13 13.07
C LEU A 36 -50.00 15.79 12.48
N TYR A 37 -49.22 15.03 11.67
CA TYR A 37 -47.99 15.58 11.05
C TYR A 37 -48.30 16.66 10.01
N GLU A 38 -49.35 16.46 9.20
CA GLU A 38 -49.80 17.48 8.22
C GLU A 38 -50.16 18.80 8.90
N LEU A 39 -50.85 18.72 10.05
CA LEU A 39 -51.27 19.90 10.84
C LEU A 39 -50.06 20.58 11.54
N MET A 40 -49.13 19.78 12.01
CA MET A 40 -48.03 20.24 12.86
C MET A 40 -46.87 20.84 12.07
N VAL A 41 -46.55 20.24 10.91
CA VAL A 41 -45.36 20.61 10.11
C VAL A 41 -45.29 22.10 9.74
N PRO A 42 -46.40 22.81 9.33
CA PRO A 42 -46.35 24.23 9.04
C PRO A 42 -45.91 25.12 10.20
N TRP A 43 -45.94 24.61 11.43
CA TRP A 43 -45.59 25.32 12.65
C TRP A 43 -44.23 24.96 13.24
N LEU A 44 -43.53 24.00 12.61
CA LEU A 44 -42.16 23.57 12.99
C LEU A 44 -41.10 24.45 12.28
N ASP A 45 -41.20 25.74 12.47
CA ASP A 45 -40.36 26.76 11.87
C ASP A 45 -39.48 27.50 12.89
N GLY A 46 -39.23 26.86 14.06
CA GLY A 46 -38.50 27.45 15.18
C GLY A 46 -39.39 28.08 16.26
N ARG A 47 -40.69 27.80 16.23
CA ARG A 47 -41.60 28.14 17.33
C ARG A 47 -41.41 27.17 18.50
N THR A 48 -41.81 27.61 19.71
CA THR A 48 -41.76 26.70 20.87
C THR A 48 -42.80 25.57 20.74
N ALA A 49 -42.55 24.47 21.38
CA ALA A 49 -43.53 23.34 21.44
C ALA A 49 -44.89 23.79 21.99
N ASP A 50 -44.88 24.74 22.97
CA ASP A 50 -46.09 25.30 23.54
C ASP A 50 -46.85 26.17 22.52
N ASP A 51 -46.17 26.94 21.68
CA ASP A 51 -46.81 27.71 20.61
C ASP A 51 -47.46 26.82 19.58
N VAL A 52 -46.80 25.69 19.21
CA VAL A 52 -47.40 24.65 18.34
C VAL A 52 -48.64 24.03 18.97
N CYS A 53 -48.58 23.67 20.26
CA CYS A 53 -49.72 23.16 20.99
C CYS A 53 -50.89 24.19 21.04
N ALA A 54 -50.60 25.46 21.32
CA ALA A 54 -51.60 26.54 21.38
C ALA A 54 -52.32 26.71 20.03
N ARG A 55 -51.58 26.62 18.91
CA ARG A 55 -52.14 26.76 17.55
C ARG A 55 -53.03 25.59 17.15
N LEU A 56 -52.69 24.36 17.59
CA LEU A 56 -53.41 23.14 17.23
C LEU A 56 -54.48 22.74 18.24
N ARG A 57 -54.69 23.53 19.30
CA ARG A 57 -55.59 23.21 20.44
C ARG A 57 -56.99 22.81 20.04
N ALA A 58 -57.52 23.30 18.95
CA ALA A 58 -58.86 23.00 18.47
C ALA A 58 -58.95 21.63 17.75
N GLU A 59 -57.81 21.06 17.29
CA GLU A 59 -57.79 19.88 16.46
C GLU A 59 -57.06 18.71 17.10
N VAL A 60 -56.09 18.96 17.98
CA VAL A 60 -55.20 17.94 18.56
C VAL A 60 -54.87 18.28 20.01
N SER A 61 -54.76 17.26 20.83
CA SER A 61 -54.36 17.43 22.24
C SER A 61 -52.87 17.78 22.37
N PRO A 62 -52.49 18.56 23.40
CA PRO A 62 -51.07 18.83 23.68
C PRO A 62 -50.21 17.56 23.84
N ALA A 63 -50.79 16.51 24.42
CA ALA A 63 -50.09 15.22 24.63
C ALA A 63 -49.70 14.56 23.32
N GLU A 64 -50.55 14.60 22.28
CA GLU A 64 -50.26 14.07 20.95
C GLU A 64 -49.19 14.87 20.24
N VAL A 65 -49.20 16.20 20.36
CA VAL A 65 -48.17 17.06 19.80
C VAL A 65 -46.80 16.76 20.43
N TYR A 66 -46.72 16.71 21.74
CA TYR A 66 -45.48 16.38 22.45
C TYR A 66 -44.98 14.96 22.12
N TYR A 67 -45.90 13.99 22.01
CA TYR A 67 -45.54 12.64 21.59
C TYR A 67 -44.96 12.63 20.18
N ALA A 68 -45.57 13.31 19.22
CA ALA A 68 -45.10 13.40 17.85
C ALA A 68 -43.71 14.10 17.78
N LEU A 69 -43.54 15.21 18.49
CA LEU A 69 -42.23 15.91 18.58
C LEU A 69 -41.15 14.97 19.14
N THR A 70 -41.45 14.23 20.20
CA THR A 70 -40.54 13.26 20.80
C THR A 70 -40.15 12.15 19.79
N GLN A 71 -41.12 11.64 19.00
CA GLN A 71 -40.86 10.63 17.98
C GLN A 71 -40.00 11.18 16.85
N LEU A 72 -40.26 12.41 16.37
CA LEU A 72 -39.44 13.05 15.34
C LEU A 72 -38.03 13.35 15.84
N GLU A 73 -37.88 13.79 17.09
CA GLU A 73 -36.58 13.98 17.73
C GLU A 73 -35.78 12.68 17.86
N ARG A 74 -36.44 11.59 18.33
CA ARG A 74 -35.82 10.26 18.44
C ARG A 74 -35.37 9.68 17.11
N LYS A 75 -36.07 10.02 16.02
CA LYS A 75 -35.68 9.63 14.64
C LYS A 75 -34.66 10.59 13.98
N ASP A 76 -34.20 11.58 14.74
CA ASP A 76 -33.23 12.55 14.30
C ASP A 76 -33.71 13.40 13.09
N TYR A 77 -35.01 13.69 13.02
CA TYR A 77 -35.59 14.54 11.99
C TYR A 77 -35.62 16.01 12.37
N LEU A 78 -35.58 16.32 13.65
CA LEU A 78 -35.64 17.68 14.17
C LEU A 78 -34.29 18.15 14.73
N CYS A 79 -34.07 19.44 14.72
CA CYS A 79 -33.02 20.12 15.44
C CYS A 79 -33.57 21.38 16.12
N GLU A 80 -32.77 21.97 17.01
CA GLU A 80 -33.09 23.28 17.59
C GLU A 80 -32.97 24.35 16.48
N GLU A 81 -33.83 25.38 16.52
CA GLU A 81 -33.68 26.53 15.66
C GLU A 81 -32.34 27.21 15.95
N GLU A 82 -31.59 27.50 14.90
CA GLU A 82 -30.24 28.04 15.02
C GLU A 82 -30.05 29.29 14.15
N PRO A 83 -29.23 30.30 14.60
CA PRO A 83 -28.95 31.47 13.81
C PRO A 83 -27.99 31.19 12.64
N ALA A 84 -28.34 31.79 11.54
CA ALA A 84 -27.64 32.27 10.36
C ALA A 84 -26.28 31.65 9.93
N LEU A 85 -26.31 30.39 9.47
CA LEU A 85 -25.51 29.99 8.30
C LEU A 85 -26.36 30.17 7.04
N ALA A 86 -25.72 30.38 5.90
CA ALA A 86 -26.38 30.21 4.61
C ALA A 86 -27.06 28.85 4.55
N ALA A 87 -28.27 28.76 4.02
CA ALA A 87 -29.09 27.55 4.04
C ALA A 87 -28.35 26.31 3.54
N GLY A 88 -27.55 26.43 2.46
CA GLY A 88 -26.72 25.36 1.91
C GLY A 88 -25.62 24.86 2.86
N GLN A 89 -24.99 25.77 3.61
CA GLN A 89 -23.97 25.39 4.60
C GLN A 89 -24.61 24.69 5.82
N ALA A 90 -25.74 25.21 6.29
CA ALA A 90 -26.49 24.56 7.36
C ALA A 90 -26.93 23.14 6.97
N ALA A 91 -27.41 22.98 5.73
CA ALA A 91 -27.79 21.68 5.17
C ALA A 91 -26.59 20.73 5.08
N LEU A 92 -25.42 21.20 4.63
CA LEU A 92 -24.18 20.41 4.53
C LEU A 92 -23.78 19.84 5.91
N TRP A 93 -23.71 20.68 6.95
CA TRP A 93 -23.34 20.21 8.28
C TRP A 93 -24.39 19.28 8.88
N SER A 94 -25.65 19.62 8.66
CA SER A 94 -26.76 18.79 9.11
C SER A 94 -26.76 17.40 8.46
N SER A 95 -26.42 17.30 7.17
CA SER A 95 -26.29 16.01 6.48
C SER A 95 -25.15 15.14 7.03
N GLN A 96 -24.11 15.77 7.58
CA GLN A 96 -23.01 15.12 8.27
C GLN A 96 -23.29 14.84 9.77
N GLN A 97 -24.55 14.98 10.20
CA GLN A 97 -24.99 14.78 11.59
C GLN A 97 -24.35 15.77 12.60
N VAL A 98 -23.89 16.92 12.12
CA VAL A 98 -23.38 18.00 12.97
C VAL A 98 -24.40 19.12 12.99
N ALA A 99 -24.77 19.57 14.20
CA ALA A 99 -25.65 20.71 14.37
C ALA A 99 -24.96 21.98 13.81
N PRO A 100 -25.62 22.79 12.95
CA PRO A 100 -25.02 23.96 12.33
C PRO A 100 -24.37 24.93 13.34
N ARG A 101 -24.98 25.14 14.50
CA ARG A 101 -24.41 25.96 15.59
C ARG A 101 -23.07 25.41 16.10
N THR A 102 -22.97 24.08 16.22
CA THR A 102 -21.71 23.43 16.62
C THR A 102 -20.63 23.63 15.56
N ALA A 103 -21.01 23.54 14.28
CA ALA A 103 -20.10 23.79 13.18
C ALA A 103 -19.57 25.24 13.21
N VAL A 104 -20.45 26.24 13.29
CA VAL A 104 -20.06 27.65 13.39
C VAL A 104 -19.12 27.91 14.55
N ARG A 105 -19.48 27.40 15.74
CA ARG A 105 -18.63 27.55 16.92
C ARG A 105 -17.24 26.95 16.71
N ARG A 106 -17.15 25.71 16.23
CA ARG A 106 -15.86 25.02 16.02
C ARG A 106 -15.00 25.69 14.96
N LEU A 107 -15.62 26.19 13.87
CA LEU A 107 -14.92 26.94 12.81
C LEU A 107 -14.34 28.27 13.33
N ALA A 108 -15.05 28.96 14.25
CA ALA A 108 -14.60 30.20 14.86
C ALA A 108 -13.57 29.98 15.99
N GLU A 109 -13.71 28.94 16.78
CA GLU A 109 -12.85 28.70 17.96
C GLU A 109 -11.49 28.11 17.61
N ARG A 110 -11.40 27.27 16.57
CA ARG A 110 -10.16 26.60 16.18
C ARG A 110 -9.48 27.29 14.99
N PRO A 111 -8.47 28.13 15.22
CA PRO A 111 -7.72 28.73 14.12
C PRO A 111 -6.92 27.67 13.37
N VAL A 112 -6.80 27.87 12.05
CA VAL A 112 -6.05 27.02 11.13
C VAL A 112 -4.87 27.80 10.58
N VAL A 113 -3.67 27.25 10.70
CA VAL A 113 -2.44 27.79 10.12
C VAL A 113 -2.17 27.12 8.78
N VAL A 114 -2.12 27.92 7.71
CA VAL A 114 -1.81 27.46 6.35
C VAL A 114 -0.39 27.87 5.97
N ARG A 115 0.44 26.91 5.53
CA ARG A 115 1.75 27.18 4.90
C ARG A 115 1.71 26.69 3.46
N ALA A 116 2.46 27.38 2.60
CA ALA A 116 2.54 27.02 1.19
C ALA A 116 3.99 27.03 0.71
N PHE A 117 4.35 26.01 -0.06
CA PHE A 117 5.67 25.85 -0.66
C PHE A 117 5.53 25.56 -2.15
N GLY A 118 5.97 26.49 -2.99
CA GLY A 118 5.91 26.38 -4.45
C GLY A 118 4.51 26.56 -5.06
N VAL A 119 3.51 26.94 -4.26
CA VAL A 119 2.15 27.27 -4.70
C VAL A 119 1.65 28.50 -3.96
N GLU A 120 0.68 29.19 -4.55
CA GLU A 120 0.03 30.33 -3.89
C GLU A 120 -1.01 29.87 -2.86
N ALA A 121 -1.00 30.52 -1.68
CA ALA A 121 -1.95 30.22 -0.61
C ALA A 121 -3.22 31.11 -0.67
N GLY A 122 -3.15 32.28 -1.30
CA GLY A 122 -4.23 33.29 -1.29
C GLY A 122 -5.60 32.73 -1.68
N PRO A 123 -5.77 32.12 -2.85
CA PRO A 123 -7.06 31.57 -3.27
C PRO A 123 -7.61 30.51 -2.32
N PHE A 124 -6.75 29.64 -1.76
CA PHE A 124 -7.17 28.65 -0.80
C PHE A 124 -7.61 29.26 0.54
N ARG A 125 -6.86 30.25 1.04
CA ARG A 125 -7.23 31.00 2.25
C ARG A 125 -8.60 31.68 2.08
N GLY A 126 -8.85 32.33 0.93
CA GLY A 126 -10.15 32.94 0.63
C GLY A 126 -11.30 31.92 0.64
N LEU A 127 -11.07 30.67 0.16
CA LEU A 127 -12.07 29.60 0.27
C LEU A 127 -12.33 29.21 1.72
N LEU A 128 -11.30 29.06 2.55
CA LEU A 128 -11.46 28.76 3.97
C LEU A 128 -12.22 29.87 4.70
N GLU A 129 -11.92 31.13 4.41
CA GLU A 129 -12.65 32.28 4.97
C GLU A 129 -14.13 32.27 4.57
N SER A 130 -14.43 31.95 3.30
CA SER A 130 -15.82 31.81 2.82
C SER A 130 -16.59 30.66 3.51
N LEU A 131 -15.88 29.67 4.05
CA LEU A 131 -16.42 28.61 4.87
C LEU A 131 -16.44 28.97 6.36
N HIS A 132 -16.13 30.21 6.72
CA HIS A 132 -16.03 30.70 8.10
C HIS A 132 -14.96 30.00 8.96
N VAL A 133 -13.94 29.42 8.34
CA VAL A 133 -12.78 28.86 9.04
C VAL A 133 -11.92 30.02 9.51
N ARG A 134 -11.69 30.11 10.82
CA ARG A 134 -10.76 31.10 11.39
C ARG A 134 -9.33 30.75 10.98
N LEU A 135 -8.61 31.69 10.37
CA LEU A 135 -7.22 31.57 10.01
C LEU A 135 -6.31 32.21 11.05
N ALA A 136 -5.08 31.66 11.18
CA ALA A 136 -3.98 32.27 11.91
C ALA A 136 -2.74 32.32 11.01
N ASP A 137 -1.90 33.38 11.21
CA ASP A 137 -0.68 33.55 10.42
C ASP A 137 0.55 32.94 11.10
N GLU A 138 0.53 32.83 12.41
CA GLU A 138 1.62 32.30 13.22
C GLU A 138 1.28 30.95 13.82
N GLY A 139 2.33 30.15 14.02
CA GLY A 139 2.23 28.82 14.62
C GLY A 139 2.67 27.68 13.70
N PRO A 140 2.72 26.47 14.23
CA PRO A 140 2.97 25.29 13.43
C PRO A 140 1.80 25.04 12.47
N PRO A 141 2.07 24.63 11.21
CA PRO A 141 1.02 24.48 10.21
C PRO A 141 0.05 23.33 10.53
N ASP A 142 -1.24 23.63 10.36
CA ASP A 142 -2.29 22.59 10.31
C ASP A 142 -2.47 22.07 8.88
N VAL A 143 -2.23 22.92 7.87
CA VAL A 143 -2.34 22.59 6.46
C VAL A 143 -1.09 23.06 5.72
N VAL A 144 -0.51 22.15 4.94
CA VAL A 144 0.64 22.46 4.08
C VAL A 144 0.27 22.24 2.62
N LEU A 145 0.27 23.33 1.85
CA LEU A 145 0.12 23.30 0.40
C LEU A 145 1.50 23.14 -0.25
N THR A 146 1.62 22.30 -1.26
CA THR A 146 2.89 22.11 -1.96
C THR A 146 2.71 21.78 -3.44
N ASP A 147 3.70 22.12 -4.26
CA ASP A 147 3.84 21.64 -5.64
C ASP A 147 4.56 20.28 -5.73
N GLY A 148 5.27 19.87 -4.66
CA GLY A 148 6.03 18.64 -4.61
C GLY A 148 6.12 18.02 -3.22
N ALA A 149 5.68 16.78 -3.08
CA ALA A 149 5.63 16.08 -1.80
C ALA A 149 7.01 15.67 -1.22
N LEU A 150 8.10 15.86 -1.98
CA LEU A 150 9.48 15.62 -1.55
C LEU A 150 10.28 16.92 -1.32
N ARG A 151 9.60 18.06 -1.12
CA ARG A 151 10.28 19.31 -0.76
C ARG A 151 10.94 19.21 0.61
N GLY A 152 12.14 19.80 0.74
CA GLY A 152 12.89 19.80 2.00
C GLY A 152 12.19 20.51 3.15
N GLU A 153 11.40 21.57 2.86
CA GLU A 153 10.64 22.31 3.85
C GLU A 153 9.60 21.45 4.60
N LEU A 154 9.13 20.36 3.97
CA LEU A 154 8.19 19.41 4.59
C LEU A 154 8.84 18.60 5.71
N GLU A 155 10.16 18.40 5.66
CA GLU A 155 10.91 17.73 6.74
C GLU A 155 10.84 18.52 8.04
N ALA A 156 11.02 19.83 7.97
CA ALA A 156 10.92 20.72 9.14
C ALA A 156 9.49 20.75 9.71
N CYS A 157 8.46 20.79 8.83
CA CYS A 157 7.05 20.69 9.25
C CYS A 157 6.78 19.35 9.95
N ASN A 158 7.27 18.25 9.39
CA ASN A 158 7.12 16.92 9.98
C ASN A 158 7.81 16.79 11.34
N ALA A 159 9.05 17.30 11.46
CA ALA A 159 9.81 17.26 12.70
C ALA A 159 9.11 18.07 13.82
N ALA A 160 8.59 19.26 13.51
CA ALA A 160 7.82 20.06 14.44
C ALA A 160 6.53 19.34 14.87
N ALA A 161 5.77 18.81 13.91
CA ALA A 161 4.52 18.09 14.18
C ALA A 161 4.74 16.86 15.07
N LEU A 162 5.82 16.10 14.85
CA LEU A 162 6.16 14.94 15.67
C LEU A 162 6.54 15.32 17.11
N ARG A 163 7.32 16.41 17.31
CA ARG A 163 7.67 16.91 18.65
C ARG A 163 6.45 17.36 19.44
N ASP A 164 5.56 18.10 18.75
CA ASP A 164 4.44 18.76 19.41
C ASP A 164 3.18 17.85 19.47
N GLY A 165 3.24 16.65 18.89
CA GLY A 165 2.09 15.73 18.80
C GLY A 165 0.93 16.26 17.96
N ARG A 166 1.17 17.25 17.07
CA ARG A 166 0.13 17.95 16.32
C ARG A 166 -0.16 17.29 14.97
N PRO A 167 -1.43 17.01 14.65
CA PRO A 167 -1.80 16.53 13.33
C PRO A 167 -1.70 17.67 12.29
N TRP A 168 -1.37 17.30 11.04
CA TRP A 168 -1.34 18.23 9.92
C TRP A 168 -1.71 17.55 8.60
N LEU A 169 -2.28 18.31 7.68
CA LEU A 169 -2.78 17.86 6.38
C LEU A 169 -1.84 18.32 5.27
N LEU A 170 -1.42 17.38 4.41
CA LEU A 170 -0.69 17.68 3.18
C LEU A 170 -1.67 17.85 2.02
N VAL A 171 -1.44 18.86 1.17
CA VAL A 171 -2.24 19.10 -0.04
C VAL A 171 -1.33 19.45 -1.20
N LYS A 172 -1.49 18.79 -2.34
CA LYS A 172 -0.88 19.14 -3.63
C LYS A 172 -2.02 19.52 -4.58
N PRO A 173 -2.36 20.81 -4.70
CA PRO A 173 -3.53 21.26 -5.47
C PRO A 173 -3.28 21.29 -6.99
N ALA A 174 -2.02 21.30 -7.42
CA ALA A 174 -1.60 21.40 -8.81
C ALA A 174 -1.09 20.07 -9.35
N GLY A 175 -1.12 19.92 -10.66
CA GLY A 175 -0.67 18.76 -11.40
C GLY A 175 -1.82 17.99 -12.05
N ARG A 176 -1.48 17.03 -12.90
CA ARG A 176 -2.45 16.07 -13.47
C ARG A 176 -3.28 15.40 -12.37
N GLN A 177 -2.63 15.08 -11.25
CA GLN A 177 -3.27 14.52 -10.08
C GLN A 177 -3.28 15.52 -8.94
N VAL A 178 -4.47 15.85 -8.49
CA VAL A 178 -4.69 16.60 -7.23
C VAL A 178 -4.56 15.63 -6.06
N TRP A 179 -3.84 16.04 -5.02
CA TRP A 179 -3.65 15.25 -3.80
C TRP A 179 -4.26 15.96 -2.60
N VAL A 180 -5.09 15.26 -1.85
CA VAL A 180 -5.61 15.71 -0.55
C VAL A 180 -5.29 14.65 0.48
N GLY A 181 -4.56 15.02 1.51
CA GLY A 181 -3.99 14.08 2.47
C GLY A 181 -2.53 13.71 2.15
N PRO A 182 -1.93 12.88 3.00
CA PRO A 182 -2.50 12.32 4.22
C PRO A 182 -2.74 13.38 5.30
N LEU A 183 -3.75 13.16 6.14
CA LEU A 183 -3.79 13.76 7.45
C LEU A 183 -2.86 12.94 8.35
N PHE A 184 -1.69 13.51 8.63
CA PHE A 184 -0.72 12.89 9.52
C PHE A 184 -1.12 13.09 10.97
N ARG A 185 -1.20 12.00 11.73
CA ARG A 185 -1.41 12.03 13.19
C ARG A 185 -0.21 11.39 13.89
N PRO A 186 0.65 12.19 14.56
CA PRO A 186 1.79 11.67 15.31
C PRO A 186 1.37 10.54 16.26
N GLY A 187 2.14 9.44 16.26
CA GLY A 187 1.86 8.26 17.08
C GLY A 187 0.79 7.30 16.52
N LYS A 188 -0.13 7.76 15.65
CA LYS A 188 -1.22 6.94 15.11
C LYS A 188 -1.00 6.51 13.66
N THR A 189 -0.55 7.42 12.80
CA THR A 189 -0.36 7.17 11.37
C THR A 189 1.12 7.14 11.00
N GLY A 190 1.44 6.73 9.76
CA GLY A 190 2.74 7.05 9.17
C GLY A 190 2.95 8.57 9.12
N CYS A 191 4.19 9.05 9.28
CA CYS A 191 4.54 10.46 9.16
C CYS A 191 4.93 10.81 7.72
N TRP A 192 5.26 12.10 7.46
CA TRP A 192 5.72 12.51 6.13
C TRP A 192 6.99 11.75 5.68
N GLU A 193 7.94 11.45 6.56
CA GLU A 193 9.13 10.69 6.15
C GLU A 193 8.77 9.25 5.72
N CYS A 194 7.72 8.63 6.31
CA CYS A 194 7.20 7.37 5.79
C CYS A 194 6.69 7.52 4.35
N LEU A 195 5.99 8.62 4.04
CA LEU A 195 5.54 8.94 2.68
C LEU A 195 6.74 9.21 1.77
N ALA A 196 7.70 10.02 2.22
CA ALA A 196 8.87 10.41 1.43
C ALA A 196 9.73 9.20 1.04
N GLN A 197 9.93 8.23 1.93
CA GLN A 197 10.61 6.98 1.61
C GLN A 197 9.88 6.18 0.53
N ARG A 198 8.54 6.09 0.62
CA ARG A 198 7.72 5.45 -0.42
C ARG A 198 7.85 6.16 -1.77
N LEU A 199 7.76 7.49 -1.76
CA LEU A 199 7.87 8.30 -2.98
C LEU A 199 9.26 8.17 -3.63
N ARG A 200 10.34 8.25 -2.84
CA ARG A 200 11.71 8.06 -3.37
C ARG A 200 11.88 6.69 -4.01
N ALA A 201 11.29 5.66 -3.42
CA ALA A 201 11.38 4.29 -3.91
C ALA A 201 10.47 4.03 -5.13
N ASN A 202 9.27 4.61 -5.17
CA ASN A 202 8.30 4.40 -6.26
C ASN A 202 8.54 5.33 -7.45
N PHE A 203 9.25 6.47 -7.24
CA PHE A 203 9.63 7.41 -8.29
C PHE A 203 11.16 7.55 -8.39
N PRO A 204 11.88 6.47 -8.71
CA PRO A 204 13.34 6.41 -8.61
C PRO A 204 14.05 7.41 -9.54
N VAL A 205 13.45 7.76 -10.67
CA VAL A 205 14.01 8.78 -11.59
C VAL A 205 14.00 10.16 -10.93
N ALA A 206 12.90 10.53 -10.31
CA ALA A 206 12.79 11.82 -9.62
C ALA A 206 13.72 11.88 -8.42
N ALA A 207 13.82 10.79 -7.65
CA ALA A 207 14.73 10.68 -6.52
C ALA A 207 16.21 10.79 -6.96
N TYR A 208 16.57 10.17 -8.09
CA TYR A 208 17.90 10.26 -8.67
C TYR A 208 18.27 11.70 -9.08
N LEU A 209 17.34 12.40 -9.77
CA LEU A 209 17.54 13.78 -10.19
C LEU A 209 17.66 14.72 -8.99
N GLN A 210 16.82 14.54 -7.98
CA GLN A 210 16.87 15.32 -6.75
C GLN A 210 18.22 15.15 -6.01
N GLY A 211 18.72 13.91 -5.93
CA GLY A 211 20.02 13.64 -5.32
C GLY A 211 21.20 14.28 -6.06
N ARG A 212 21.12 14.43 -7.38
CA ARG A 212 22.15 15.11 -8.19
C ARG A 212 22.17 16.62 -8.06
N ASN A 213 20.98 17.23 -7.92
CA ASN A 213 20.85 18.69 -7.88
C ASN A 213 21.11 19.30 -6.50
N GLY A 214 21.54 18.46 -5.54
CA GLY A 214 21.53 18.84 -4.13
C GLY A 214 20.09 19.06 -3.63
N HIS A 215 19.89 19.21 -2.35
CA HIS A 215 18.55 19.37 -1.75
C HIS A 215 17.87 20.70 -2.08
N ALA A 216 18.49 21.56 -2.91
CA ALA A 216 18.07 22.94 -3.16
C ALA A 216 16.95 23.12 -4.19
N GLY A 217 16.48 22.07 -4.86
CA GLY A 217 15.39 22.20 -5.84
C GLY A 217 14.49 20.98 -5.86
N ALA A 218 13.21 21.15 -5.51
CA ALA A 218 12.22 20.11 -5.70
C ALA A 218 12.11 19.76 -7.21
N VAL A 219 12.26 18.47 -7.55
CA VAL A 219 11.90 18.00 -8.88
C VAL A 219 10.38 17.99 -8.96
N VAL A 220 9.81 19.03 -9.56
CA VAL A 220 8.36 19.10 -9.82
C VAL A 220 8.07 18.11 -10.95
N GLN A 221 7.45 16.99 -10.60
CA GLN A 221 7.16 15.90 -11.54
C GLN A 221 6.06 16.26 -12.53
N ASP A 222 5.12 17.11 -12.12
CA ASP A 222 3.93 17.43 -12.89
C ASP A 222 3.61 18.93 -12.76
N ARG A 223 3.64 19.61 -13.89
CA ARG A 223 3.38 21.06 -13.98
C ARG A 223 2.02 21.39 -14.62
N ALA A 224 1.23 20.35 -14.94
CA ALA A 224 -0.06 20.55 -15.58
C ALA A 224 -1.01 21.27 -14.62
N ALA A 225 -1.39 22.48 -14.93
CA ALA A 225 -2.34 23.25 -14.16
C ALA A 225 -3.07 24.26 -15.04
N THR A 226 -4.35 24.43 -14.80
CA THR A 226 -5.18 25.53 -15.28
C THR A 226 -5.85 26.21 -14.10
N PRO A 227 -6.35 27.43 -14.23
CA PRO A 227 -7.13 28.06 -13.14
C PRO A 227 -8.28 27.15 -12.66
N ALA A 228 -8.98 26.47 -13.57
CA ALA A 228 -10.07 25.55 -13.23
C ALA A 228 -9.60 24.31 -12.43
N THR A 229 -8.49 23.69 -12.84
CA THR A 229 -7.96 22.53 -12.12
C THR A 229 -7.43 22.86 -10.74
N LEU A 230 -6.85 24.06 -10.57
CA LEU A 230 -6.44 24.56 -9.27
C LEU A 230 -7.65 24.81 -8.35
N GLN A 231 -8.74 25.36 -8.87
CA GLN A 231 -9.99 25.55 -8.11
C GLN A 231 -10.56 24.22 -7.62
N VAL A 232 -10.52 23.16 -8.42
CA VAL A 232 -10.91 21.80 -7.99
C VAL A 232 -10.05 21.35 -6.81
N GLY A 233 -8.73 21.49 -6.91
CA GLY A 233 -7.81 21.10 -5.86
C GLY A 233 -8.02 21.89 -4.56
N TRP A 234 -8.15 23.19 -4.65
CA TRP A 234 -8.40 24.04 -3.48
C TRP A 234 -9.78 23.79 -2.87
N GLY A 235 -10.83 23.61 -3.70
CA GLY A 235 -12.17 23.33 -3.22
C GLY A 235 -12.26 22.01 -2.44
N LEU A 236 -11.67 20.92 -2.97
CA LEU A 236 -11.61 19.65 -2.28
C LEU A 236 -10.86 19.76 -0.94
N ALA A 237 -9.70 20.43 -0.94
CA ALA A 237 -8.90 20.62 0.26
C ALA A 237 -9.60 21.51 1.29
N ALA A 238 -10.24 22.59 0.88
CA ALA A 238 -10.96 23.51 1.79
C ALA A 238 -12.13 22.80 2.46
N ASN A 239 -12.91 22.00 1.71
CA ASN A 239 -13.97 21.19 2.27
C ASN A 239 -13.44 20.14 3.26
N ALA A 240 -12.32 19.49 2.96
CA ALA A 240 -11.67 18.54 3.87
C ALA A 240 -11.21 19.23 5.17
N VAL A 241 -10.60 20.42 5.09
CA VAL A 241 -10.17 21.19 6.26
C VAL A 241 -11.37 21.64 7.12
N ALA A 242 -12.41 22.18 6.51
CA ALA A 242 -13.62 22.58 7.23
C ALA A 242 -14.26 21.38 7.93
N SER A 243 -14.38 20.24 7.25
CA SER A 243 -14.89 18.99 7.84
C SER A 243 -14.01 18.51 8.99
N TRP A 244 -12.67 18.58 8.86
CA TRP A 244 -11.75 18.22 9.94
C TRP A 244 -11.91 19.13 11.17
N VAL A 245 -11.99 20.44 10.95
CA VAL A 245 -12.21 21.42 12.05
C VAL A 245 -13.52 21.14 12.76
N VAL A 246 -14.60 20.91 11.99
CA VAL A 246 -15.95 20.73 12.54
C VAL A 246 -16.11 19.36 13.21
N ARG A 247 -15.61 18.29 12.62
CA ARG A 247 -15.74 16.94 13.17
C ARG A 247 -14.68 16.59 14.23
N GLY A 248 -13.51 17.28 14.19
CA GLY A 248 -12.34 16.99 15.03
C GLY A 248 -11.52 15.78 14.53
N GLU A 249 -12.07 15.02 13.60
CA GLU A 249 -11.46 13.85 12.97
C GLU A 249 -11.82 13.80 11.48
N LEU A 250 -11.02 13.10 10.70
CA LEU A 250 -11.24 12.89 9.27
C LEU A 250 -10.72 11.51 8.87
N PRO A 251 -11.41 10.43 9.24
CA PRO A 251 -10.97 9.05 9.03
C PRO A 251 -10.68 8.71 7.57
N GLU A 252 -11.32 9.44 6.65
CA GLU A 252 -11.16 9.31 5.21
C GLU A 252 -9.75 9.70 4.74
N LEU A 253 -9.05 10.57 5.48
CA LEU A 253 -7.70 11.06 5.18
C LEU A 253 -6.66 10.70 6.25
N GLU A 254 -7.06 10.20 7.43
CA GLU A 254 -6.10 9.80 8.47
C GLU A 254 -5.22 8.66 7.99
N GLY A 255 -3.93 8.95 7.77
CA GLY A 255 -2.99 8.00 7.18
C GLY A 255 -3.36 7.55 5.76
N LYS A 256 -4.17 8.32 5.05
CA LYS A 256 -4.60 8.04 3.69
C LYS A 256 -4.42 9.28 2.81
N LEU A 257 -3.92 9.06 1.63
CA LEU A 257 -3.84 10.05 0.57
C LEU A 257 -4.96 9.78 -0.43
N GLN A 258 -5.77 10.78 -0.73
CA GLN A 258 -6.70 10.74 -1.86
C GLN A 258 -6.11 11.48 -3.05
N THR A 259 -6.20 10.87 -4.22
CA THR A 259 -5.78 11.49 -5.48
C THR A 259 -6.94 11.52 -6.46
N LEU A 260 -7.13 12.67 -7.11
CA LEU A 260 -8.03 12.82 -8.24
C LEU A 260 -7.21 13.01 -9.51
N ASP A 261 -7.24 12.04 -10.42
CA ASP A 261 -6.66 12.16 -11.76
C ASP A 261 -7.65 12.96 -12.63
N LEU A 262 -7.30 14.19 -12.94
CA LEU A 262 -8.21 15.12 -13.61
C LEU A 262 -8.62 14.70 -15.03
N PRO A 263 -7.71 14.17 -15.89
CA PRO A 263 -8.08 13.69 -17.22
C PRO A 263 -9.04 12.51 -17.23
N THR A 264 -8.93 11.60 -16.26
CA THR A 264 -9.73 10.36 -16.22
C THR A 264 -10.86 10.40 -15.19
N TRP A 265 -10.93 11.45 -14.38
CA TRP A 265 -11.87 11.62 -13.25
C TRP A 265 -11.80 10.48 -12.24
N ARG A 266 -10.66 9.80 -12.18
CA ARG A 266 -10.47 8.67 -11.27
C ARG A 266 -10.05 9.17 -9.89
N LEU A 267 -10.89 8.91 -8.90
CA LEU A 267 -10.57 9.09 -7.49
C LEU A 267 -9.96 7.80 -6.94
N GLN A 268 -8.78 7.91 -6.30
CA GLN A 268 -8.11 6.76 -5.68
C GLN A 268 -7.71 7.10 -4.25
N THR A 269 -7.76 6.09 -3.38
CA THR A 269 -7.29 6.20 -1.99
C THR A 269 -6.06 5.33 -1.81
N HIS A 270 -5.00 5.92 -1.27
CA HIS A 270 -3.71 5.28 -1.04
C HIS A 270 -3.42 5.23 0.46
N ALA A 271 -3.34 4.04 1.03
CA ALA A 271 -3.03 3.87 2.45
C ALA A 271 -1.54 4.14 2.71
N LEU A 272 -1.23 4.98 3.66
CA LEU A 272 0.12 5.22 4.14
C LEU A 272 0.41 4.39 5.39
N ILE A 273 1.16 3.34 5.24
CA ILE A 273 1.58 2.47 6.35
C ILE A 273 2.76 3.11 7.10
N ARG A 274 2.66 3.15 8.43
CA ARG A 274 3.78 3.56 9.28
C ARG A 274 4.93 2.55 9.14
N LEU A 275 6.11 3.03 8.78
CA LEU A 275 7.28 2.19 8.60
C LEU A 275 7.97 1.97 9.95
N PRO A 276 8.18 0.72 10.40
CA PRO A 276 8.85 0.44 11.67
C PRO A 276 10.27 1.02 11.74
N PHE A 277 10.97 1.03 10.61
CA PHE A 277 12.33 1.54 10.45
C PHE A 277 12.40 3.03 10.07
N CYS A 278 11.28 3.77 10.14
CA CYS A 278 11.30 5.20 9.82
C CYS A 278 12.19 5.97 10.78
N PRO A 279 13.19 6.74 10.29
CA PRO A 279 14.10 7.48 11.17
C PRO A 279 13.40 8.59 11.96
N ALA A 280 12.23 9.07 11.47
CA ALA A 280 11.51 10.16 12.12
C ALA A 280 10.43 9.67 13.11
N CYS A 281 9.71 8.59 12.82
CA CYS A 281 8.59 8.13 13.66
C CYS A 281 8.63 6.64 13.99
N GLY A 282 9.64 5.90 13.54
CA GLY A 282 9.82 4.48 13.86
C GLY A 282 10.05 4.26 15.35
N ALA A 283 9.97 3.01 15.79
CA ALA A 283 10.15 2.65 17.20
C ALA A 283 11.59 2.80 17.68
N GLY A 284 12.55 3.06 16.76
CA GLY A 284 13.98 3.17 17.04
C GLY A 284 14.58 1.88 17.63
N GLY A 285 15.71 1.46 17.09
CA GLY A 285 16.45 0.29 17.59
C GLY A 285 16.17 -1.01 16.83
N SER A 286 17.18 -1.87 16.79
CA SER A 286 17.10 -3.21 16.24
C SER A 286 16.12 -4.05 17.05
N ARG A 287 15.17 -4.69 16.40
CA ARG A 287 14.35 -5.72 17.04
C ARG A 287 15.26 -6.89 17.37
N GLY A 288 15.28 -7.30 18.66
CA GLY A 288 16.02 -8.48 19.05
C GLY A 288 15.60 -9.70 18.22
N PHE A 289 16.55 -10.58 17.91
CA PHE A 289 16.25 -11.85 17.29
C PHE A 289 15.38 -12.71 18.21
N GLN A 290 14.33 -13.30 17.67
CA GLN A 290 13.50 -14.27 18.37
C GLN A 290 13.49 -15.58 17.57
N PRO A 291 13.77 -16.73 18.22
CA PRO A 291 13.60 -18.02 17.58
C PRO A 291 12.17 -18.19 17.05
N PRO A 292 11.98 -18.75 15.85
CA PRO A 292 10.64 -18.96 15.30
C PRO A 292 9.87 -20.01 16.10
N ALA A 293 8.64 -19.67 16.51
CA ALA A 293 7.69 -20.61 17.07
C ALA A 293 6.85 -21.20 15.93
N LEU A 294 7.09 -22.47 15.59
CA LEU A 294 6.36 -23.15 14.54
C LEU A 294 5.13 -23.88 15.12
N ALA A 295 4.02 -23.83 14.39
CA ALA A 295 2.77 -24.48 14.77
C ALA A 295 2.21 -25.33 13.64
N HIS A 296 1.59 -26.46 14.00
CA HIS A 296 0.86 -27.27 13.03
C HIS A 296 -0.38 -26.50 12.53
N ARG A 297 -0.52 -26.38 11.20
CA ARG A 297 -1.66 -25.67 10.59
C ARG A 297 -2.28 -26.51 9.50
N LYS A 298 -3.62 -26.57 9.52
CA LYS A 298 -4.39 -27.28 8.51
C LYS A 298 -4.40 -26.46 7.21
N LYS A 299 -4.07 -27.09 6.09
CA LYS A 299 -4.26 -26.51 4.75
C LYS A 299 -5.75 -26.43 4.44
N THR A 300 -6.24 -25.27 4.00
CA THR A 300 -7.64 -25.04 3.64
C THR A 300 -7.83 -24.83 2.14
N TYR A 301 -6.74 -24.63 1.42
CA TYR A 301 -6.71 -24.46 -0.03
C TYR A 301 -5.63 -25.38 -0.62
N THR A 302 -6.02 -26.29 -1.50
CA THR A 302 -5.16 -27.34 -2.07
C THR A 302 -5.29 -27.48 -3.58
N SER A 303 -5.94 -26.52 -4.24
CA SER A 303 -6.11 -26.49 -5.69
C SER A 303 -5.16 -25.49 -6.34
N ASP A 304 -5.11 -25.51 -7.68
CA ASP A 304 -4.39 -24.54 -8.50
C ASP A 304 -2.89 -24.43 -8.16
N GLY A 305 -2.26 -25.58 -7.87
CA GLY A 305 -0.84 -25.65 -7.51
C GLY A 305 -0.50 -25.05 -6.14
N GLY A 306 -1.48 -24.72 -5.34
CA GLY A 306 -1.30 -24.13 -4.01
C GLY A 306 -1.64 -25.11 -2.88
N HIS A 307 -0.78 -25.13 -1.84
CA HIS A 307 -1.10 -25.77 -0.56
C HIS A 307 -1.00 -24.72 0.53
N ARG A 308 -2.12 -24.06 0.84
CA ARG A 308 -2.15 -22.86 1.69
C ARG A 308 -3.20 -22.96 2.80
N VAL A 309 -2.97 -22.26 3.89
CA VAL A 309 -3.94 -22.12 5.00
C VAL A 309 -4.98 -21.04 4.72
N VAL A 310 -4.78 -20.24 3.67
CA VAL A 310 -5.66 -19.11 3.30
C VAL A 310 -5.85 -19.12 1.78
N ARG A 311 -7.06 -18.82 1.34
CA ARG A 311 -7.38 -18.72 -0.10
C ARG A 311 -6.74 -17.50 -0.73
N PRO A 312 -6.45 -17.53 -2.05
CA PRO A 312 -5.85 -16.40 -2.76
C PRO A 312 -6.66 -15.10 -2.65
N GLU A 313 -8.01 -15.17 -2.68
CA GLU A 313 -8.90 -14.03 -2.54
C GLU A 313 -8.71 -13.33 -1.19
N GLU A 314 -8.58 -14.11 -0.13
CA GLU A 314 -8.38 -13.59 1.22
C GLU A 314 -6.97 -12.99 1.38
N THR A 315 -5.96 -13.61 0.77
CA THR A 315 -4.59 -13.07 0.70
C THR A 315 -4.58 -11.71 0.01
N LEU A 316 -5.29 -11.57 -1.13
CA LEU A 316 -5.44 -10.31 -1.85
C LEU A 316 -6.21 -9.27 -1.04
N ALA A 317 -7.29 -9.66 -0.38
CA ALA A 317 -8.08 -8.75 0.45
C ALA A 317 -7.28 -8.20 1.63
N ARG A 318 -6.47 -9.05 2.29
CA ARG A 318 -5.62 -8.66 3.42
C ARG A 318 -4.48 -7.73 3.01
N ASN A 319 -3.86 -7.98 1.85
CA ASN A 319 -2.60 -7.34 1.45
C ASN A 319 -2.75 -6.33 0.29
N GLY A 320 -3.93 -6.21 -0.30
CA GLY A 320 -4.17 -5.32 -1.44
C GLY A 320 -3.88 -3.84 -1.16
N HIS A 321 -3.95 -3.42 0.10
CA HIS A 321 -3.60 -2.06 0.52
C HIS A 321 -2.10 -1.72 0.37
N HIS A 322 -1.25 -2.70 0.16
CA HIS A 322 0.17 -2.51 -0.18
C HIS A 322 0.40 -2.20 -1.66
N VAL A 323 -0.63 -2.32 -2.50
CA VAL A 323 -0.55 -1.98 -3.93
C VAL A 323 -0.94 -0.53 -4.13
N SER A 324 0.03 0.30 -4.46
CA SER A 324 -0.20 1.71 -4.77
C SER A 324 1.02 2.31 -5.48
N PRO A 325 0.86 3.04 -6.58
CA PRO A 325 1.98 3.70 -7.26
C PRO A 325 2.62 4.81 -6.41
N ILE A 326 1.97 5.26 -5.35
CA ILE A 326 2.43 6.36 -4.50
C ILE A 326 2.95 5.84 -3.16
N THR A 327 2.11 5.15 -2.40
CA THR A 327 2.39 4.74 -1.02
C THR A 327 2.71 3.25 -0.87
N GLY A 328 2.57 2.47 -1.94
CA GLY A 328 2.68 1.02 -1.88
C GLY A 328 4.08 0.48 -1.68
N ALA A 329 4.18 -0.69 -1.06
CA ALA A 329 5.36 -1.55 -1.13
C ALA A 329 5.47 -2.20 -2.51
N VAL A 330 4.34 -2.37 -3.18
CA VAL A 330 4.21 -2.86 -4.55
C VAL A 330 3.59 -1.72 -5.37
N PRO A 331 4.38 -0.99 -6.19
CA PRO A 331 3.87 0.18 -6.90
C PRO A 331 2.94 -0.14 -8.08
N LEU A 332 3.02 -1.36 -8.61
CA LEU A 332 2.26 -1.83 -9.76
C LEU A 332 1.84 -3.27 -9.55
N LEU A 333 0.62 -3.62 -9.92
CA LEU A 333 0.13 -5.01 -9.98
C LEU A 333 -0.85 -5.11 -11.15
N GLU A 334 -0.35 -5.57 -12.30
CA GLU A 334 -1.10 -5.59 -13.54
C GLU A 334 -0.95 -6.93 -14.26
N ARG A 335 -1.95 -7.29 -15.04
CA ARG A 335 -1.90 -8.47 -15.89
C ARG A 335 -0.89 -8.23 -17.02
N ALA A 336 0.02 -9.18 -17.22
CA ALA A 336 1.06 -9.08 -18.25
C ALA A 336 0.49 -9.31 -19.66
N ASP A 337 -0.59 -10.06 -19.76
CA ASP A 337 -1.31 -10.35 -20.99
C ASP A 337 -2.81 -10.00 -20.80
N PRO A 338 -3.20 -8.76 -21.12
CA PRO A 338 -4.59 -8.31 -20.95
C PRO A 338 -5.57 -9.01 -21.88
N ASP A 339 -5.11 -9.50 -23.05
CA ASP A 339 -5.93 -10.17 -24.07
C ASP A 339 -5.83 -11.70 -23.99
N GLY A 340 -5.24 -12.24 -22.93
CA GLY A 340 -4.98 -13.67 -22.77
C GLY A 340 -6.24 -14.53 -22.74
N ASP A 341 -6.14 -15.71 -23.31
CA ASP A 341 -7.25 -16.66 -23.60
C ASP A 341 -7.70 -17.47 -22.39
N GLY A 342 -7.29 -17.09 -21.17
CA GLY A 342 -7.77 -17.71 -19.93
C GLY A 342 -7.10 -19.02 -19.54
N VAL A 343 -6.10 -19.50 -20.28
CA VAL A 343 -5.34 -20.72 -19.97
C VAL A 343 -4.10 -20.43 -19.11
N LEU A 344 -3.40 -19.35 -19.46
CA LEU A 344 -2.24 -18.88 -18.69
C LEU A 344 -2.54 -17.51 -18.12
N HIS A 345 -2.47 -17.39 -16.81
CA HIS A 345 -2.61 -16.12 -16.12
C HIS A 345 -1.24 -15.69 -15.59
N VAL A 346 -0.80 -14.51 -16.04
CA VAL A 346 0.48 -13.92 -15.63
C VAL A 346 0.24 -12.50 -15.18
N TYR A 347 0.73 -12.16 -13.99
CA TYR A 347 0.74 -10.81 -13.47
C TYR A 347 2.17 -10.33 -13.26
N VAL A 348 2.38 -9.04 -13.44
CA VAL A 348 3.63 -8.37 -13.08
C VAL A 348 3.38 -7.48 -11.87
N ALA A 349 4.32 -7.50 -10.94
CA ALA A 349 4.35 -6.63 -9.79
C ALA A 349 5.57 -5.72 -9.87
N GLY A 350 5.34 -4.42 -9.68
CA GLY A 350 6.41 -3.43 -9.68
C GLY A 350 7.34 -3.63 -8.50
N ARG A 351 8.59 -3.23 -8.69
CA ARG A 351 9.61 -3.25 -7.63
C ARG A 351 9.66 -1.89 -6.94
N ASN A 352 9.64 -1.90 -5.60
CA ASN A 352 9.95 -0.75 -4.79
C ASN A 352 11.47 -0.68 -4.57
N SER A 353 12.13 0.34 -5.15
CA SER A 353 13.57 0.52 -5.07
C SER A 353 13.94 1.26 -3.78
N ALA A 354 14.47 0.55 -2.81
CA ALA A 354 14.83 1.15 -1.52
C ALA A 354 16.10 2.00 -1.54
N ARG A 355 16.89 1.92 -2.60
CA ARG A 355 18.20 2.59 -2.72
C ARG A 355 18.16 3.87 -3.54
N PRO A 356 18.89 4.91 -3.12
CA PRO A 356 19.25 5.98 -4.04
C PRO A 356 20.24 5.44 -5.09
N PHE A 357 19.94 5.67 -6.35
CA PHE A 357 20.81 5.30 -7.45
C PHE A 357 21.97 6.30 -7.58
N ARG A 358 23.19 5.79 -7.71
CA ARG A 358 24.39 6.62 -7.91
C ARG A 358 24.69 6.87 -9.39
N THR A 359 24.26 5.98 -10.27
CA THR A 359 24.52 6.06 -11.72
C THR A 359 23.26 5.82 -12.54
N LEU A 360 23.20 6.38 -13.75
CA LEU A 360 22.14 6.10 -14.72
C LEU A 360 22.08 4.62 -15.13
N GLY A 361 23.23 3.95 -15.15
CA GLY A 361 23.30 2.51 -15.46
C GLY A 361 22.57 1.67 -14.42
N GLN A 362 22.79 1.95 -13.14
CA GLN A 362 22.07 1.30 -12.04
C GLN A 362 20.56 1.56 -12.12
N LEU A 363 20.15 2.83 -12.32
CA LEU A 363 18.74 3.21 -12.47
C LEU A 363 18.09 2.46 -13.65
N ARG A 364 18.74 2.43 -14.81
CA ARG A 364 18.24 1.72 -16.00
C ARG A 364 18.08 0.21 -15.77
N SER A 365 19.02 -0.40 -15.06
CA SER A 365 18.94 -1.83 -14.71
C SER A 365 17.76 -2.10 -13.79
N ASP A 366 17.55 -1.27 -12.78
CA ASP A 366 16.47 -1.44 -11.79
C ASP A 366 15.09 -1.23 -12.41
N LEU A 367 14.91 -0.21 -13.26
CA LEU A 367 13.65 0.07 -13.95
C LEU A 367 13.16 -1.08 -14.85
N ARG A 368 14.03 -2.03 -15.21
CA ARG A 368 13.70 -3.23 -15.99
C ARG A 368 13.41 -4.46 -15.13
N THR A 369 13.58 -4.33 -13.83
CA THR A 369 13.40 -5.46 -12.92
C THR A 369 11.95 -5.45 -12.42
N MET A 370 11.23 -6.51 -12.78
CA MET A 370 9.84 -6.72 -12.35
C MET A 370 9.77 -8.05 -11.60
N ASN A 371 8.81 -8.14 -10.70
CA ASN A 371 8.39 -9.41 -10.10
C ASN A 371 7.22 -9.95 -10.92
N SER A 372 6.97 -11.25 -10.87
CA SER A 372 5.88 -11.85 -11.62
C SER A 372 5.19 -12.95 -10.82
N GLY A 373 3.91 -13.13 -11.09
CA GLY A 373 3.16 -14.27 -10.56
C GLY A 373 2.40 -14.96 -11.67
N LYS A 374 2.27 -16.25 -11.55
CA LYS A 374 1.55 -17.10 -12.49
C LYS A 374 0.62 -18.05 -11.75
N GLY A 375 -0.42 -18.50 -12.42
CA GLY A 375 -1.39 -19.46 -11.89
C GLY A 375 -2.30 -19.98 -12.97
N ALA A 376 -3.00 -21.07 -12.69
CA ALA A 376 -4.04 -21.62 -13.54
C ALA A 376 -5.33 -20.76 -13.46
N THR A 377 -5.45 -19.92 -12.42
CA THR A 377 -6.53 -18.95 -12.28
C THR A 377 -5.99 -17.52 -12.16
N ASP A 378 -6.79 -16.54 -12.56
CA ASP A 378 -6.48 -15.11 -12.48
C ASP A 378 -6.14 -14.69 -11.04
N THR A 379 -6.96 -15.11 -10.09
CA THR A 379 -6.79 -14.77 -8.67
C THR A 379 -5.49 -15.33 -8.10
N GLN A 380 -5.13 -16.57 -8.45
CA GLN A 380 -3.88 -17.21 -8.02
C GLN A 380 -2.66 -16.47 -8.59
N ALA A 381 -2.66 -16.17 -9.89
CA ALA A 381 -1.57 -15.46 -10.54
C ALA A 381 -1.38 -14.07 -9.92
N ARG A 382 -2.47 -13.36 -9.66
CA ARG A 382 -2.46 -12.04 -9.01
C ARG A 382 -1.94 -12.10 -7.57
N ALA A 383 -2.37 -13.09 -6.79
CA ALA A 383 -1.88 -13.31 -5.42
C ALA A 383 -0.39 -13.65 -5.41
N SER A 384 0.07 -14.52 -6.34
CA SER A 384 1.48 -14.88 -6.51
C SER A 384 2.34 -13.65 -6.80
N ALA A 385 1.96 -12.79 -7.75
CA ALA A 385 2.71 -11.58 -8.09
C ALA A 385 2.77 -10.59 -6.92
N LEU A 386 1.65 -10.37 -6.22
CA LEU A 386 1.61 -9.52 -5.04
C LEU A 386 2.54 -10.03 -3.94
N CYS A 387 2.50 -11.34 -3.66
CA CYS A 387 3.31 -11.96 -2.61
C CYS A 387 4.79 -11.90 -2.96
N GLU A 388 5.20 -12.13 -4.22
CA GLU A 388 6.59 -11.96 -4.64
C GLU A 388 7.06 -10.50 -4.50
N GLY A 389 6.21 -9.53 -4.86
CA GLY A 389 6.52 -8.11 -4.65
C GLY A 389 6.76 -7.76 -3.18
N LEU A 390 5.94 -8.30 -2.26
CA LEU A 390 6.11 -8.13 -0.81
C LEU A 390 7.33 -8.87 -0.27
N GLU A 391 7.63 -10.05 -0.77
CA GLU A 391 8.83 -10.82 -0.46
C GLU A 391 10.10 -10.02 -0.77
N ARG A 392 10.21 -9.53 -2.00
CA ARG A 392 11.36 -8.70 -2.43
C ARG A 392 11.49 -7.43 -1.60
N TYR A 393 10.38 -6.76 -1.31
CA TYR A 393 10.37 -5.59 -0.43
C TYR A 393 10.86 -5.92 0.97
N SER A 394 10.45 -7.08 1.52
CA SER A 394 10.79 -7.50 2.89
C SER A 394 12.26 -7.91 3.04
N GLY A 395 12.89 -8.38 1.98
CA GLY A 395 14.30 -8.80 1.98
C GLY A 395 15.30 -7.64 1.85
N ILE A 396 14.85 -6.39 1.67
CA ILE A 396 15.76 -5.24 1.52
C ILE A 396 16.29 -4.79 2.88
N PHE A 397 17.58 -4.58 2.98
CA PHE A 397 18.23 -4.02 4.17
C PHE A 397 17.72 -2.61 4.49
N ARG A 398 17.29 -2.39 5.73
CA ARG A 398 16.73 -1.11 6.21
C ARG A 398 17.53 -0.47 7.34
N GLY A 399 18.39 -1.24 8.00
CA GLY A 399 19.23 -0.79 9.10
C GLY A 399 18.68 -1.06 10.49
N ASP A 400 17.46 -1.65 10.60
CA ASP A 400 16.84 -2.06 11.87
C ASP A 400 16.91 -3.57 12.12
N GLU A 401 17.50 -4.33 11.18
CA GLU A 401 17.66 -5.77 11.29
C GLU A 401 18.61 -6.14 12.43
N PRO A 402 18.34 -7.24 13.16
CA PRO A 402 19.24 -7.76 14.19
C PRO A 402 20.60 -8.11 13.58
N ARG A 403 21.67 -7.49 14.07
CA ARG A 403 23.02 -7.76 13.61
C ARG A 403 24.04 -7.30 14.64
N ARG A 404 25.25 -7.82 14.53
CA ARG A 404 26.40 -7.39 15.31
C ARG A 404 27.70 -7.39 14.49
N PRO A 405 28.59 -6.42 14.69
CA PRO A 405 29.94 -6.50 14.15
C PRO A 405 30.74 -7.57 14.90
N ALA A 406 31.46 -8.41 14.17
CA ALA A 406 32.35 -9.42 14.73
C ALA A 406 33.32 -9.95 13.65
N ARG A 407 34.42 -10.55 14.10
CA ARG A 407 35.23 -11.45 13.29
C ARG A 407 34.67 -12.87 13.36
N GLN A 408 34.87 -13.68 12.36
CA GLN A 408 34.35 -15.05 12.35
C GLN A 408 34.81 -15.86 13.56
N ALA A 409 36.08 -15.69 13.97
CA ALA A 409 36.63 -16.39 15.13
C ALA A 409 35.92 -16.07 16.45
N GLU A 410 35.41 -14.86 16.62
CA GLU A 410 34.68 -14.43 17.82
C GLU A 410 33.27 -15.07 17.92
N LEU A 411 32.74 -15.56 16.81
CA LEU A 411 31.49 -16.30 16.75
C LEU A 411 31.70 -17.81 16.90
N GLY A 412 32.93 -18.27 16.69
CA GLY A 412 33.28 -19.68 16.78
C GLY A 412 32.41 -20.57 15.90
N GLY A 413 31.99 -21.71 16.43
CA GLY A 413 31.11 -22.65 15.74
C GLY A 413 29.70 -22.13 15.42
N ALA A 414 29.30 -20.98 15.96
CA ALA A 414 28.01 -20.38 15.63
C ALA A 414 28.02 -19.64 14.27
N ALA A 415 29.18 -19.21 13.77
CA ALA A 415 29.29 -18.69 12.41
C ALA A 415 29.14 -19.81 11.38
N VAL A 416 28.34 -19.59 10.34
CA VAL A 416 28.33 -20.43 9.16
C VAL A 416 29.43 -19.92 8.24
N PRO A 417 30.41 -20.76 7.84
CA PRO A 417 31.45 -20.35 6.91
C PRO A 417 30.81 -19.90 5.60
N LEU A 418 31.17 -18.69 5.14
CA LEU A 418 30.46 -18.09 4.00
C LEU A 418 30.55 -18.94 2.73
N ASN A 419 31.70 -19.58 2.49
CA ASN A 419 31.87 -20.42 1.30
C ASN A 419 31.09 -21.74 1.36
N ASP A 420 30.61 -22.16 2.53
CA ASP A 420 29.66 -23.31 2.63
C ASP A 420 28.32 -22.98 2.00
N CYS A 421 27.99 -21.68 1.88
CA CYS A 421 26.81 -21.19 1.19
C CYS A 421 27.08 -20.80 -0.28
N LEU A 422 28.27 -20.25 -0.59
CA LEU A 422 28.60 -19.75 -1.93
C LEU A 422 29.17 -20.83 -2.85
N LEU A 423 29.87 -21.84 -2.30
CA LEU A 423 30.42 -23.00 -2.99
C LEU A 423 31.38 -22.66 -4.15
N PHE A 424 32.03 -21.49 -4.12
CA PHE A 424 33.05 -21.17 -5.10
C PHE A 424 34.32 -22.01 -4.88
N SER A 425 34.86 -22.54 -5.98
CA SER A 425 36.13 -23.26 -5.95
C SER A 425 37.32 -22.30 -5.83
N GLU A 426 38.44 -22.80 -5.32
CA GLU A 426 39.70 -22.02 -5.28
C GLU A 426 40.14 -21.51 -6.67
N ARG A 427 39.85 -22.30 -7.71
CA ARG A 427 40.11 -21.88 -9.08
C ARG A 427 39.28 -20.66 -9.47
N GLN A 428 37.97 -20.64 -9.15
CA GLN A 428 37.11 -19.49 -9.46
C GLN A 428 37.57 -18.24 -8.71
N TYR A 429 37.96 -18.35 -7.46
CA TYR A 429 38.53 -17.21 -6.72
C TYR A 429 39.84 -16.72 -7.33
N ARG A 430 40.73 -17.61 -7.76
CA ARG A 430 42.02 -17.28 -8.39
C ARG A 430 41.82 -16.57 -9.72
N GLU A 431 40.90 -17.03 -10.54
CA GLU A 431 40.61 -16.54 -11.88
C GLU A 431 39.51 -15.44 -11.88
N ARG A 432 39.03 -14.98 -10.71
CA ARG A 432 37.85 -14.13 -10.57
C ARG A 432 37.88 -12.86 -11.44
N GLU A 433 39.02 -12.21 -11.58
CA GLU A 433 39.13 -10.97 -12.37
C GLU A 433 38.89 -11.22 -13.86
N THR A 434 39.45 -12.28 -14.37
CA THR A 434 39.23 -12.70 -15.76
C THR A 434 37.80 -13.17 -16.00
N LEU A 435 37.24 -13.90 -15.04
CA LEU A 435 35.86 -14.38 -15.12
C LEU A 435 34.87 -13.23 -15.01
N ASN A 436 35.05 -12.32 -14.08
CA ASN A 436 34.19 -11.14 -13.91
C ASN A 436 34.28 -10.17 -15.09
N ALA A 437 35.45 -10.04 -15.76
CA ALA A 437 35.58 -9.23 -16.96
C ALA A 437 34.74 -9.74 -18.15
N ARG A 438 34.44 -11.04 -18.19
CA ARG A 438 33.61 -11.68 -19.23
C ARG A 438 32.14 -11.72 -18.87
N ALA A 439 31.81 -11.46 -17.59
CA ALA A 439 30.59 -11.90 -17.00
C ALA A 439 29.44 -10.88 -17.08
N SER A 440 28.25 -11.42 -17.18
CA SER A 440 27.04 -10.76 -16.73
C SER A 440 27.03 -10.69 -15.18
N ARG A 441 26.22 -9.81 -14.61
CA ARG A 441 26.00 -9.74 -13.15
C ARG A 441 25.62 -11.08 -12.50
N PHE A 442 25.10 -12.03 -13.28
CA PHE A 442 24.70 -13.37 -12.83
C PHE A 442 25.87 -14.34 -12.60
N SER A 443 27.06 -14.01 -13.09
CA SER A 443 28.25 -14.84 -12.96
C SER A 443 29.34 -14.17 -12.12
N PHE A 444 28.96 -13.17 -11.30
CA PHE A 444 29.90 -12.41 -10.49
C PHE A 444 30.48 -13.27 -9.37
N ILE A 445 31.82 -13.30 -9.29
CA ILE A 445 32.57 -13.97 -8.24
C ILE A 445 33.06 -12.91 -7.25
N PRO A 446 32.62 -12.95 -5.98
CA PRO A 446 33.01 -11.97 -4.98
C PRO A 446 34.49 -12.08 -4.58
N VAL A 447 34.96 -11.16 -3.77
CA VAL A 447 36.28 -11.26 -3.14
C VAL A 447 36.28 -12.45 -2.18
N PRO A 448 37.37 -13.26 -2.11
CA PRO A 448 37.49 -14.31 -1.09
C PRO A 448 37.29 -13.73 0.32
N PHE A 449 36.50 -14.40 1.12
CA PHE A 449 36.23 -13.94 2.50
C PHE A 449 37.49 -14.05 3.37
N ASP A 450 37.88 -12.96 4.02
CA ASP A 450 38.93 -12.96 5.05
C ASP A 450 38.30 -13.18 6.43
N PRO A 451 38.53 -14.34 7.10
CA PRO A 451 37.96 -14.61 8.42
C PRO A 451 38.41 -13.65 9.53
N ARG A 452 39.49 -12.86 9.28
CA ARG A 452 39.99 -11.83 10.19
C ARG A 452 39.29 -10.49 10.02
N ALA A 453 38.58 -10.31 8.89
CA ALA A 453 37.82 -9.08 8.67
C ALA A 453 36.66 -8.98 9.66
N GLU A 454 36.50 -7.80 10.25
CA GLU A 454 35.31 -7.47 11.02
C GLU A 454 34.20 -7.06 10.04
N ILE A 455 33.10 -7.82 10.08
CA ILE A 455 31.89 -7.55 9.28
C ILE A 455 30.64 -7.64 10.17
N GLU A 456 29.50 -7.19 9.68
CA GLU A 456 28.22 -7.39 10.37
C GLU A 456 27.67 -8.79 10.11
N TRP A 457 27.21 -9.46 11.16
CA TRP A 457 26.61 -10.79 11.16
C TRP A 457 25.18 -10.72 11.66
N SER A 458 24.26 -11.29 10.89
CA SER A 458 22.85 -11.43 11.28
C SER A 458 22.58 -12.80 11.88
N PRO A 459 21.81 -12.86 12.98
CA PRO A 459 21.37 -14.13 13.56
C PRO A 459 20.35 -14.80 12.63
N VAL A 460 20.50 -16.09 12.43
CA VAL A 460 19.59 -16.98 11.72
C VAL A 460 19.25 -18.19 12.58
N TRP A 461 18.09 -18.77 12.39
CA TRP A 461 17.68 -19.96 13.12
C TRP A 461 17.97 -21.23 12.31
N SER A 462 18.77 -22.14 12.85
CA SER A 462 18.95 -23.46 12.27
C SER A 462 17.79 -24.36 12.68
N LEU A 463 16.89 -24.66 11.75
CA LEU A 463 15.77 -25.58 12.00
C LEU A 463 16.25 -26.99 12.35
N THR A 464 17.33 -27.46 11.71
CA THR A 464 17.89 -28.79 11.94
C THR A 464 18.52 -28.93 13.32
N ARG A 465 19.21 -27.88 13.79
CA ARG A 465 19.96 -27.92 15.07
C ARG A 465 19.19 -27.32 16.24
N GLY A 466 18.12 -26.55 15.97
CA GLY A 466 17.37 -25.84 17.01
C GLY A 466 18.20 -24.77 17.74
N GLU A 467 19.12 -24.11 17.03
CA GLU A 467 20.05 -23.12 17.61
C GLU A 467 20.20 -21.88 16.74
N VAL A 468 20.65 -20.79 17.35
CA VAL A 468 21.01 -19.56 16.62
C VAL A 468 22.37 -19.77 15.97
N ARG A 469 22.42 -19.47 14.66
CA ARG A 469 23.66 -19.38 13.88
C ARG A 469 23.79 -17.98 13.34
N TYR A 470 24.91 -17.67 12.73
CA TYR A 470 25.19 -16.34 12.16
C TYR A 470 25.63 -16.47 10.71
N LEU A 471 25.03 -15.64 9.85
CA LEU A 471 25.44 -15.42 8.48
C LEU A 471 25.84 -13.94 8.29
N PRO A 472 26.76 -13.63 7.35
CA PRO A 472 27.03 -12.24 7.02
C PRO A 472 25.74 -11.50 6.66
N THR A 473 25.53 -10.31 7.21
CA THR A 473 24.33 -9.49 6.95
C THR A 473 24.16 -9.22 5.45
N ALA A 474 25.26 -9.04 4.74
CA ALA A 474 25.29 -8.87 3.28
C ALA A 474 24.79 -10.10 2.49
N PHE A 475 24.81 -11.28 3.09
CA PHE A 475 24.25 -12.50 2.50
C PHE A 475 22.74 -12.61 2.76
N CYS A 476 22.28 -12.11 3.91
CA CYS A 476 20.88 -12.24 4.34
C CYS A 476 19.96 -11.21 3.68
N TYR A 477 20.46 -10.01 3.34
CA TYR A 477 19.61 -8.89 2.93
C TYR A 477 20.06 -8.27 1.62
N PHE A 478 19.08 -7.99 0.74
CA PHE A 478 19.33 -7.24 -0.49
C PHE A 478 19.81 -5.82 -0.16
N ASP A 479 20.63 -5.31 -1.03
CA ASP A 479 21.07 -3.92 -0.98
C ASP A 479 21.83 -3.52 0.30
N TYR A 480 22.40 -4.47 1.01
CA TYR A 480 23.31 -4.18 2.11
C TYR A 480 24.53 -3.37 1.59
N PRO A 481 24.89 -2.24 2.22
CA PRO A 481 25.97 -1.39 1.75
C PRO A 481 27.33 -2.07 1.94
N GLN A 482 28.03 -2.30 0.85
CA GLN A 482 29.39 -2.86 0.80
C GLN A 482 30.29 -1.99 -0.09
N SER A 483 31.60 -1.93 0.24
CA SER A 483 32.60 -1.42 -0.70
C SER A 483 33.00 -2.52 -1.69
N GLU A 484 33.47 -2.16 -2.88
CA GLU A 484 33.92 -3.13 -3.89
C GLU A 484 35.02 -4.07 -3.35
N GLU A 485 35.93 -3.52 -2.55
CA GLU A 485 37.06 -4.25 -1.95
C GLU A 485 36.63 -5.25 -0.86
N ARG A 486 35.41 -5.09 -0.29
CA ARG A 486 34.84 -5.91 0.78
C ARG A 486 33.53 -6.59 0.35
N THR A 487 33.29 -6.71 -0.94
CA THR A 487 32.15 -7.45 -1.45
C THR A 487 32.43 -8.94 -1.39
N TYR A 488 32.27 -9.54 -0.19
CA TYR A 488 32.47 -10.98 0.05
C TYR A 488 31.30 -11.85 -0.42
N CYS A 489 30.11 -11.28 -0.54
CA CYS A 489 28.92 -11.95 -1.04
C CYS A 489 27.90 -10.93 -1.52
N ILE A 490 26.94 -11.42 -2.28
CA ILE A 490 25.76 -10.66 -2.72
C ILE A 490 24.54 -11.50 -2.38
N ALA A 491 23.57 -10.92 -1.69
CA ALA A 491 22.31 -11.58 -1.41
C ALA A 491 21.57 -11.91 -2.71
N CYS A 492 21.00 -13.08 -2.80
CA CYS A 492 20.12 -13.50 -3.89
C CYS A 492 18.76 -13.91 -3.35
N SER A 493 17.80 -14.06 -4.24
CA SER A 493 16.42 -14.41 -3.85
C SER A 493 16.18 -15.91 -3.70
N ASN A 494 17.14 -16.76 -4.02
CA ASN A 494 16.96 -18.20 -3.86
C ASN A 494 16.70 -18.56 -2.39
N GLY A 495 15.60 -19.25 -2.13
CA GLY A 495 15.16 -19.59 -0.79
C GLY A 495 14.41 -18.47 -0.05
N CYS A 496 14.18 -17.31 -0.69
CA CYS A 496 13.27 -16.30 -0.17
C CYS A 496 11.84 -16.67 -0.55
N ALA A 497 10.91 -16.54 0.41
CA ALA A 497 9.51 -16.82 0.13
C ALA A 497 8.57 -16.03 1.02
N ALA A 498 7.38 -15.75 0.48
CA ALA A 498 6.24 -15.22 1.22
C ALA A 498 5.24 -16.35 1.51
N GLY A 499 4.56 -16.25 2.65
CA GLY A 499 3.49 -17.15 3.06
C GLY A 499 2.46 -16.43 3.92
N ASN A 500 1.24 -16.96 4.00
CA ASN A 500 0.23 -16.45 4.93
C ASN A 500 0.57 -16.79 6.39
N THR A 501 1.48 -17.73 6.59
CA THR A 501 2.09 -18.10 7.87
C THR A 501 3.59 -18.30 7.70
N LEU A 502 4.31 -18.30 8.83
CA LEU A 502 5.75 -18.54 8.83
C LEU A 502 6.10 -19.93 8.26
N GLU A 503 5.30 -20.94 8.60
CA GLU A 503 5.47 -22.32 8.13
C GLU A 503 5.33 -22.42 6.60
N GLU A 504 4.35 -21.73 6.02
CA GLU A 504 4.21 -21.66 4.56
C GLU A 504 5.42 -21.02 3.89
N ALA A 505 5.91 -19.90 4.43
CA ALA A 505 7.09 -19.23 3.91
C ALA A 505 8.33 -20.12 3.99
N ILE A 506 8.54 -20.84 5.10
CA ILE A 506 9.65 -21.77 5.27
C ILE A 506 9.58 -22.91 4.25
N VAL A 507 8.42 -23.55 4.12
CA VAL A 507 8.24 -24.67 3.16
C VAL A 507 8.46 -24.18 1.73
N GLN A 508 7.90 -23.02 1.36
CA GLN A 508 8.04 -22.47 0.02
C GLN A 508 9.50 -22.11 -0.29
N GLY A 509 10.21 -21.48 0.65
CA GLY A 509 11.63 -21.14 0.48
C GLY A 509 12.51 -22.39 0.38
N PHE A 510 12.22 -23.42 1.16
CA PHE A 510 12.91 -24.71 1.05
C PHE A 510 12.67 -25.39 -0.30
N LEU A 511 11.41 -25.45 -0.76
CA LEU A 511 11.07 -26.03 -2.06
C LEU A 511 11.72 -25.27 -3.22
N GLU A 512 11.84 -23.94 -3.12
CA GLU A 512 12.59 -23.18 -4.11
C GLU A 512 14.08 -23.56 -4.16
N LEU A 513 14.72 -23.77 -3.01
CA LEU A 513 16.11 -24.26 -2.98
C LEU A 513 16.24 -25.64 -3.61
N VAL A 514 15.31 -26.57 -3.34
CA VAL A 514 15.27 -27.90 -3.98
C VAL A 514 15.09 -27.77 -5.49
N GLU A 515 14.20 -26.90 -5.94
CA GLU A 515 14.01 -26.59 -7.37
C GLU A 515 15.32 -26.11 -8.00
N ARG A 516 15.96 -25.09 -7.39
CA ARG A 516 17.21 -24.51 -7.90
C ARG A 516 18.35 -25.54 -7.95
N ASP A 517 18.45 -26.41 -6.95
CA ASP A 517 19.43 -27.50 -6.92
C ASP A 517 19.20 -28.48 -8.08
N GLY A 518 17.99 -29.00 -8.24
CA GLY A 518 17.65 -29.92 -9.32
C GLY A 518 17.89 -29.31 -10.71
N VAL A 519 17.51 -28.05 -10.90
CA VAL A 519 17.76 -27.31 -12.15
C VAL A 519 19.24 -27.10 -12.39
N ALA A 520 20.02 -26.74 -11.37
CA ALA A 520 21.46 -26.51 -11.51
C ALA A 520 22.20 -27.81 -11.85
N LEU A 521 21.88 -28.89 -11.18
CA LEU A 521 22.45 -30.21 -11.47
C LEU A 521 22.17 -30.64 -12.91
N TRP A 522 20.95 -30.48 -13.37
CA TRP A 522 20.58 -30.79 -14.76
C TRP A 522 21.30 -29.88 -15.78
N TRP A 523 21.20 -28.58 -15.61
CA TRP A 523 21.64 -27.59 -16.60
C TRP A 523 23.16 -27.54 -16.74
N TYR A 524 23.88 -27.37 -15.64
CA TYR A 524 25.33 -27.19 -15.67
C TYR A 524 26.09 -28.47 -16.00
N ASN A 525 25.56 -29.63 -15.59
CA ASN A 525 26.17 -30.91 -15.91
C ASN A 525 25.63 -31.53 -17.20
N ARG A 526 24.67 -30.91 -17.87
CA ARG A 526 24.06 -31.41 -19.12
C ARG A 526 23.53 -32.84 -18.97
N VAL A 527 22.94 -33.14 -17.84
CA VAL A 527 22.44 -34.50 -17.53
C VAL A 527 21.19 -34.76 -18.35
N ARG A 528 21.12 -35.91 -19.01
CA ARG A 528 19.87 -36.38 -19.63
C ARG A 528 18.87 -36.76 -18.53
N ARG A 529 17.66 -36.26 -18.62
CA ARG A 529 16.59 -36.53 -17.67
C ARG A 529 15.42 -37.18 -18.36
N PRO A 530 14.68 -38.11 -17.68
CA PRO A 530 13.51 -38.75 -18.26
C PRO A 530 12.41 -37.73 -18.60
N GLY A 531 11.69 -38.00 -19.68
CA GLY A 531 10.46 -37.32 -19.99
C GLY A 531 9.34 -37.72 -19.04
N VAL A 532 8.42 -36.81 -18.78
CA VAL A 532 7.24 -37.07 -17.96
C VAL A 532 6.05 -37.38 -18.88
N ASP A 533 5.36 -38.46 -18.63
CA ASP A 533 4.10 -38.78 -19.28
C ASP A 533 2.99 -37.89 -18.68
N LEU A 534 2.70 -36.76 -19.35
CA LEU A 534 1.71 -35.79 -18.89
C LEU A 534 0.28 -36.35 -18.94
N ASP A 535 0.00 -37.31 -19.79
CA ASP A 535 -1.33 -37.93 -19.94
C ASP A 535 -1.65 -38.83 -18.74
N SER A 536 -0.62 -39.38 -18.09
CA SER A 536 -0.77 -40.24 -16.91
C SER A 536 -1.41 -39.52 -15.71
N PHE A 537 -1.39 -38.18 -15.68
CA PHE A 537 -1.99 -37.40 -14.60
C PHE A 537 -3.51 -37.24 -14.72
N GLY A 538 -4.07 -37.42 -15.94
CA GLY A 538 -5.50 -37.22 -16.19
C GLY A 538 -6.01 -35.81 -15.82
N GLU A 539 -5.13 -34.79 -15.91
CA GLU A 539 -5.40 -33.43 -15.45
C GLU A 539 -5.90 -32.57 -16.63
N PRO A 540 -7.17 -32.16 -16.63
CA PRO A 540 -7.77 -31.41 -17.75
C PRO A 540 -7.03 -30.12 -18.09
N TYR A 541 -6.41 -29.47 -17.11
CA TYR A 541 -5.61 -28.25 -17.33
C TYR A 541 -4.42 -28.51 -18.25
N LEU A 542 -3.74 -29.65 -18.11
CA LEU A 542 -2.60 -30.02 -18.96
C LEU A 542 -3.03 -30.24 -20.41
N GLU A 543 -4.21 -30.83 -20.63
CA GLU A 543 -4.78 -31.01 -21.97
C GLU A 543 -5.09 -29.64 -22.62
N HIS A 544 -5.76 -28.76 -21.88
CA HIS A 544 -6.04 -27.39 -22.35
C HIS A 544 -4.77 -26.60 -22.64
N LEU A 545 -3.76 -26.66 -21.75
CA LEU A 545 -2.49 -25.99 -21.93
C LEU A 545 -1.76 -26.50 -23.19
N ARG A 546 -1.76 -27.81 -23.43
CA ARG A 546 -1.14 -28.41 -24.63
C ARG A 546 -1.84 -27.93 -25.90
N ALA A 547 -3.17 -27.98 -25.93
CA ALA A 547 -3.97 -27.50 -27.08
C ALA A 547 -3.73 -26.02 -27.35
N PHE A 548 -3.71 -25.21 -26.28
CA PHE A 548 -3.41 -23.78 -26.37
C PHE A 548 -2.03 -23.53 -26.98
N LEU A 549 -0.98 -24.17 -26.47
CA LEU A 549 0.39 -24.01 -26.96
C LEU A 549 0.54 -24.47 -28.40
N GLN A 550 -0.09 -25.59 -28.79
CA GLN A 550 -0.12 -26.07 -30.18
C GLN A 550 -0.78 -25.07 -31.14
N ALA A 551 -1.92 -24.45 -30.73
CA ALA A 551 -2.57 -23.41 -31.52
C ALA A 551 -1.69 -22.17 -31.73
N HIS A 552 -0.73 -21.94 -30.81
CA HIS A 552 0.27 -20.87 -30.90
C HIS A 552 1.61 -21.32 -31.50
N GLY A 553 1.63 -22.42 -32.25
CA GLY A 553 2.82 -22.92 -32.92
C GLY A 553 3.94 -23.33 -31.95
N ARG A 554 3.58 -23.95 -30.82
CA ARG A 554 4.54 -24.44 -29.81
C ARG A 554 4.24 -25.88 -29.46
N GLU A 555 5.28 -26.69 -29.33
CA GLU A 555 5.22 -27.98 -28.64
C GLU A 555 5.50 -27.83 -27.15
N PHE A 556 5.04 -28.79 -26.36
CA PHE A 556 5.15 -28.76 -24.90
C PHE A 556 5.44 -30.15 -24.34
N TRP A 557 6.41 -30.26 -23.45
CA TRP A 557 6.75 -31.48 -22.71
C TRP A 557 7.31 -31.14 -21.34
N ALA A 558 7.50 -32.13 -20.47
CA ALA A 558 8.14 -31.97 -19.18
C ALA A 558 9.25 -33.01 -18.95
N LEU A 559 10.23 -32.66 -18.13
CA LEU A 559 11.31 -33.52 -17.66
C LEU A 559 11.24 -33.68 -16.15
N ASP A 560 11.53 -34.85 -15.66
CA ASP A 560 11.70 -35.11 -14.23
C ASP A 560 13.14 -34.80 -13.81
N LEU A 561 13.30 -33.75 -12.98
CA LEU A 561 14.57 -33.30 -12.42
C LEU A 561 14.79 -33.76 -10.97
N THR A 562 13.92 -34.60 -10.43
CA THR A 562 13.99 -35.08 -9.04
C THR A 562 15.40 -35.61 -8.72
N THR A 563 15.94 -35.14 -7.60
CA THR A 563 17.28 -35.49 -7.12
C THR A 563 17.22 -36.57 -6.02
N ASP A 564 18.35 -36.81 -5.37
CA ASP A 564 18.48 -37.74 -4.24
C ASP A 564 17.65 -37.38 -3.01
N LEU A 565 17.17 -36.10 -2.95
CA LEU A 565 16.24 -35.66 -1.91
C LEU A 565 14.87 -36.35 -2.02
N GLY A 566 14.53 -36.93 -3.17
CA GLY A 566 13.24 -37.58 -3.40
C GLY A 566 12.05 -36.64 -3.45
N ILE A 567 12.28 -35.32 -3.49
CA ILE A 567 11.24 -34.28 -3.63
C ILE A 567 11.03 -34.02 -5.13
N PRO A 568 9.80 -34.14 -5.65
CA PRO A 568 9.52 -33.96 -7.06
C PRO A 568 9.93 -32.57 -7.56
N VAL A 569 10.78 -32.53 -8.60
CA VAL A 569 11.19 -31.33 -9.32
C VAL A 569 10.95 -31.55 -10.80
N PHE A 570 10.24 -30.66 -11.45
CA PHE A 570 9.94 -30.74 -12.87
C PHE A 570 10.42 -29.51 -13.64
N ALA A 571 10.87 -29.75 -14.88
CA ALA A 571 11.05 -28.73 -15.88
C ALA A 571 9.97 -28.88 -16.96
N SER A 572 9.11 -27.87 -17.12
CA SER A 572 8.21 -27.75 -18.26
C SER A 572 8.93 -27.00 -19.38
N ILE A 573 8.86 -27.48 -20.60
CA ILE A 573 9.61 -26.91 -21.72
C ILE A 573 8.66 -26.69 -22.89
N THR A 574 8.73 -25.49 -23.49
CA THR A 574 8.06 -25.22 -24.74
C THR A 574 9.06 -24.82 -25.83
N ARG A 575 8.82 -25.27 -27.07
CA ARG A 575 9.63 -24.93 -28.25
C ARG A 575 8.75 -24.45 -29.38
N ARG A 576 9.18 -23.44 -30.12
CA ARG A 576 8.47 -22.96 -31.31
C ARG A 576 8.54 -23.98 -32.43
N THR A 577 7.45 -24.13 -33.16
CA THR A 577 7.31 -25.04 -34.31
C THR A 577 6.76 -24.31 -35.56
N ASP A 578 6.61 -22.97 -35.50
CA ASP A 578 5.99 -22.11 -36.52
C ASP A 578 6.93 -21.68 -37.66
N GLY A 579 8.14 -22.24 -37.73
CA GLY A 579 9.15 -21.92 -38.76
C GLY A 579 9.93 -20.64 -38.54
N LEU A 580 9.64 -19.88 -37.48
CA LEU A 580 10.44 -18.74 -37.05
C LEU A 580 11.70 -19.21 -36.29
N PRO A 581 12.65 -18.33 -35.98
CA PRO A 581 13.84 -18.69 -35.22
C PRO A 581 13.50 -19.50 -33.96
N GLU A 582 14.28 -20.55 -33.69
CA GLU A 582 14.07 -21.43 -32.54
C GLU A 582 14.02 -20.63 -31.24
N GLN A 583 13.02 -20.91 -30.44
CA GLN A 583 12.85 -20.32 -29.12
C GLN A 583 12.38 -21.43 -28.15
N ILE A 584 13.22 -21.71 -27.18
CA ILE A 584 12.94 -22.67 -26.10
C ILE A 584 12.69 -21.86 -24.83
N MET A 585 11.59 -22.13 -24.15
CA MET A 585 11.23 -21.49 -22.89
C MET A 585 11.01 -22.56 -21.82
N PRO A 586 11.83 -22.61 -20.78
CA PRO A 586 11.64 -23.48 -19.64
C PRO A 586 10.80 -22.81 -18.53
N GLY A 587 10.04 -23.63 -17.80
CA GLY A 587 9.45 -23.30 -16.52
C GLY A 587 9.82 -24.39 -15.51
N PHE A 588 9.93 -24.06 -14.24
CA PHE A 588 10.37 -25.00 -13.20
C PHE A 588 9.37 -24.99 -12.04
N GLY A 589 9.33 -26.11 -11.31
CA GLY A 589 8.55 -26.26 -10.10
C GLY A 589 9.00 -27.43 -9.25
N ALA A 590 8.94 -27.25 -7.94
CA ALA A 590 9.12 -28.30 -6.94
C ALA A 590 7.92 -28.34 -6.00
N HIS A 591 7.49 -29.54 -5.60
CA HIS A 591 6.39 -29.69 -4.67
C HIS A 591 6.53 -30.98 -3.86
N LEU A 592 5.94 -31.01 -2.64
CA LEU A 592 5.89 -32.18 -1.77
C LEU A 592 4.81 -33.14 -2.19
#